data_0f8d8faf267aa5f10a259dfaa578c47c
#
_entry.id   0f8d8faf267aa5f10a259dfaa578c47c
#
_cell.length_a   1.000
_cell.length_b   1.000
_cell.length_c   1.000
_cell.angle_alpha   90.00
_cell.angle_beta   90.00
_cell.angle_gamma   90.00
#
_symmetry.space_group_name_H-M   'P 1'
#
loop_
_entity.id
_entity.type
_entity.pdbx_description
1 polymer ?
#
loop_
_entity_poly.entity_id
_entity_poly.type
_entity_poly.pdbx_seq_one_letter_code
_entity_poly.pdbx_strand_id
1 'polypeptide(L)'
;MIYDILTETNGLMSVIAKGVKRKKDGLSMQPFKELQLTFTKSSLPLLTKHDILTSYGNVYKSYMLEGLYFNELIYKFIPRNEPLPSLFSLYKNHLSYMNDGKHESWLILLRFEFFFLKEIGYQLNHAYLENYTVNPNILYFYEYGSGFKEAKNINNNNIITISGKCLGNLLEKKFNQIIDIKNTRLIIKKIIKQILGDKDIKSYDILS
;
A
#
# COMPACT_ATOMS: atom_id res chain seq x y z
N MET A 1 18.49 -17.92 7.89
CA MET A 1 17.42 -16.92 8.10
C MET A 1 16.29 -17.25 7.14
N ILE A 2 15.06 -16.90 7.52
CA ILE A 2 13.90 -16.97 6.64
C ILE A 2 13.59 -15.54 6.22
N TYR A 3 13.31 -15.35 4.96
CA TYR A 3 12.89 -14.08 4.38
C TYR A 3 11.52 -14.26 3.74
N ASP A 4 10.62 -13.31 4.00
CA ASP A 4 9.40 -13.14 3.22
C ASP A 4 9.72 -12.22 2.05
N ILE A 5 9.41 -12.66 0.84
CA ILE A 5 9.70 -11.95 -0.41
C ILE A 5 8.44 -11.84 -1.25
N LEU A 6 8.24 -10.69 -1.88
CA LEU A 6 7.23 -10.53 -2.91
C LEU A 6 7.88 -10.82 -4.27
N THR A 7 7.30 -11.75 -5.01
CA THR A 7 7.78 -12.14 -6.34
C THR A 7 6.69 -11.92 -7.38
N GLU A 8 7.10 -11.65 -8.61
CA GLU A 8 6.17 -11.46 -9.73
C GLU A 8 5.41 -12.74 -10.08
N THR A 9 6.10 -13.88 -10.06
CA THR A 9 5.58 -15.17 -10.57
C THR A 9 5.06 -16.12 -9.51
N ASN A 10 5.44 -15.94 -8.24
CA ASN A 10 5.08 -16.83 -7.14
C ASN A 10 4.33 -16.11 -6.01
N GLY A 11 4.10 -14.79 -6.13
CA GLY A 11 3.46 -13.99 -5.12
C GLY A 11 4.32 -13.79 -3.86
N LEU A 12 3.66 -13.60 -2.71
CA LEU A 12 4.31 -13.48 -1.40
C LEU A 12 4.70 -14.86 -0.89
N MET A 13 5.98 -15.11 -0.70
CA MET A 13 6.49 -16.41 -0.27
C MET A 13 7.63 -16.31 0.73
N SER A 14 7.85 -17.38 1.50
CA SER A 14 9.00 -17.49 2.42
C SER A 14 10.11 -18.31 1.76
N VAL A 15 11.36 -17.85 1.90
CA VAL A 15 12.54 -18.58 1.44
C VAL A 15 13.58 -18.68 2.55
N ILE A 16 14.32 -19.80 2.59
CA ILE A 16 15.47 -19.96 3.48
C ILE A 16 16.72 -19.46 2.77
N ALA A 17 17.47 -18.56 3.40
CA ALA A 17 18.80 -18.18 2.97
C ALA A 17 19.85 -18.63 4.00
N LYS A 18 20.74 -19.55 3.60
CA LYS A 18 21.84 -20.06 4.44
C LYS A 18 23.07 -19.18 4.28
N GLY A 19 23.78 -18.93 5.38
CA GLY A 19 25.11 -18.28 5.37
C GLY A 19 25.12 -16.77 5.13
N VAL A 20 23.97 -16.11 4.98
CA VAL A 20 23.83 -14.67 4.67
C VAL A 20 24.52 -13.76 5.69
N LYS A 21 24.56 -14.16 6.98
CA LYS A 21 25.23 -13.38 8.03
C LYS A 21 26.76 -13.36 7.94
N ARG A 22 27.38 -14.33 7.27
CA ARG A 22 28.84 -14.49 7.22
C ARG A 22 29.51 -13.92 5.96
N LYS A 23 28.74 -13.59 4.96
CA LYS A 23 29.24 -13.02 3.70
C LYS A 23 29.01 -11.53 3.64
N LYS A 24 29.89 -10.78 2.97
CA LYS A 24 29.65 -9.37 2.60
C LYS A 24 28.29 -9.18 1.90
N ASP A 25 27.71 -10.25 1.36
CA ASP A 25 26.43 -10.32 0.69
C ASP A 25 25.20 -10.20 1.63
N GLY A 26 25.38 -10.21 2.96
CA GLY A 26 24.29 -10.00 3.92
C GLY A 26 23.54 -8.67 3.69
N LEU A 27 24.22 -7.70 3.11
CA LEU A 27 23.61 -6.41 2.70
C LEU A 27 22.71 -6.53 1.46
N SER A 28 22.79 -7.62 0.70
CA SER A 28 21.97 -7.80 -0.51
C SER A 28 20.52 -8.17 -0.19
N MET A 29 20.29 -8.89 0.92
CA MET A 29 18.96 -9.34 1.36
C MET A 29 18.29 -8.36 2.32
N GLN A 30 18.43 -7.06 2.07
CA GLN A 30 17.72 -6.01 2.81
C GLN A 30 16.42 -5.63 2.09
N PRO A 31 15.43 -5.06 2.79
CA PRO A 31 14.24 -4.50 2.16
C PRO A 31 14.58 -3.48 1.06
N PHE A 32 13.64 -3.15 0.21
CA PHE A 32 13.73 -2.12 -0.84
C PHE A 32 14.85 -2.37 -1.85
N LYS A 33 15.03 -3.64 -2.20
CA LYS A 33 15.89 -4.07 -3.31
C LYS A 33 15.12 -4.97 -4.25
N GLU A 34 15.28 -4.75 -5.53
CA GLU A 34 14.82 -5.68 -6.55
C GLU A 34 15.94 -6.69 -6.81
N LEU A 35 15.61 -7.94 -6.70
CA LEU A 35 16.55 -9.04 -6.79
C LEU A 35 16.12 -10.05 -7.86
N GLN A 36 17.09 -10.58 -8.59
CA GLN A 36 16.89 -11.82 -9.33
C GLN A 36 17.27 -12.99 -8.42
N LEU A 37 16.34 -13.91 -8.21
CA LEU A 37 16.49 -15.01 -7.26
C LEU A 37 16.41 -16.36 -7.95
N THR A 38 17.24 -17.31 -7.49
CA THR A 38 17.10 -18.74 -7.83
C THR A 38 16.95 -19.51 -6.53
N PHE A 39 15.96 -20.39 -6.47
CA PHE A 39 15.69 -21.21 -5.29
C PHE A 39 15.23 -22.63 -5.68
N THR A 40 15.32 -23.55 -4.74
CA THR A 40 14.91 -24.95 -4.92
C THR A 40 13.39 -25.07 -4.98
N LYS A 41 12.90 -26.09 -5.70
CA LYS A 41 11.46 -26.46 -5.70
C LYS A 41 11.16 -27.28 -4.46
N SER A 42 10.59 -26.63 -3.44
CA SER A 42 10.15 -27.29 -2.19
C SER A 42 9.10 -26.43 -1.49
N SER A 43 8.40 -26.98 -0.50
CA SER A 43 7.40 -26.25 0.29
C SER A 43 8.01 -25.05 1.05
N LEU A 44 9.27 -25.13 1.43
CA LEU A 44 10.05 -24.01 1.97
C LEU A 44 11.35 -23.90 1.16
N PRO A 45 11.35 -23.11 0.05
CA PRO A 45 12.45 -23.02 -0.88
C PRO A 45 13.75 -22.55 -0.24
N LEU A 46 14.88 -23.16 -0.63
CA LEU A 46 16.21 -22.71 -0.29
C LEU A 46 16.74 -21.78 -1.37
N LEU A 47 17.09 -20.56 -1.00
CA LEU A 47 17.75 -19.60 -1.91
C LEU A 47 19.16 -20.12 -2.26
N THR A 48 19.41 -20.31 -3.56
CA THR A 48 20.68 -20.81 -4.09
C THR A 48 21.52 -19.70 -4.73
N LYS A 49 20.86 -18.72 -5.37
CA LYS A 49 21.52 -17.58 -5.99
C LYS A 49 20.67 -16.32 -5.86
N HIS A 50 21.31 -15.16 -5.75
CA HIS A 50 20.68 -13.87 -5.82
C HIS A 50 21.61 -12.86 -6.44
N ASP A 51 21.06 -11.98 -7.28
CA ASP A 51 21.75 -10.86 -7.91
C ASP A 51 20.90 -9.59 -7.67
N ILE A 52 21.53 -8.47 -7.33
CA ILE A 52 20.82 -7.20 -7.16
C ILE A 52 20.58 -6.58 -8.53
N LEU A 53 19.32 -6.37 -8.89
CA LEU A 53 18.93 -5.66 -10.10
C LEU A 53 18.84 -4.13 -9.84
N THR A 54 18.18 -3.75 -8.74
CA THR A 54 17.98 -2.35 -8.36
C THR A 54 18.05 -2.18 -6.85
N SER A 55 18.63 -1.10 -6.39
CA SER A 55 18.64 -0.70 -4.97
C SER A 55 18.00 0.67 -4.83
N TYR A 56 16.92 0.74 -4.04
CA TYR A 56 16.15 1.96 -3.80
C TYR A 56 16.71 2.71 -2.57
N GLY A 57 17.90 3.31 -2.74
CA GLY A 57 18.67 3.90 -1.64
C GLY A 57 17.97 5.06 -0.92
N ASN A 58 17.21 5.89 -1.64
CA ASN A 58 16.47 7.01 -1.04
C ASN A 58 15.30 6.55 -0.17
N VAL A 59 14.75 5.36 -0.40
CA VAL A 59 13.73 4.79 0.49
C VAL A 59 14.28 4.62 1.90
N TYR A 60 15.51 4.14 2.05
CA TYR A 60 16.16 4.06 3.36
C TYR A 60 16.42 5.41 4.02
N LYS A 61 16.70 6.43 3.23
CA LYS A 61 17.11 7.74 3.75
C LYS A 61 15.92 8.60 4.15
N SER A 62 14.88 8.61 3.33
CA SER A 62 13.83 9.62 3.41
C SER A 62 12.42 9.04 3.55
N TYR A 63 12.20 7.78 3.16
CA TYR A 63 10.87 7.16 3.09
C TYR A 63 10.82 5.77 3.71
N MET A 64 11.69 5.52 4.70
CA MET A 64 11.80 4.19 5.31
C MET A 64 10.48 3.74 5.96
N LEU A 65 9.78 4.65 6.63
CA LEU A 65 8.53 4.35 7.31
C LEU A 65 7.41 4.02 6.32
N GLU A 66 7.31 4.78 5.23
CA GLU A 66 6.34 4.54 4.15
C GLU A 66 6.59 3.18 3.49
N GLY A 67 7.86 2.87 3.21
CA GLY A 67 8.24 1.58 2.64
C GLY A 67 7.94 0.41 3.56
N LEU A 68 8.22 0.53 4.87
CA LEU A 68 7.88 -0.49 5.87
C LEU A 68 6.36 -0.65 6.01
N TYR A 69 5.61 0.43 5.95
CA TYR A 69 4.15 0.40 5.93
C TYR A 69 3.61 -0.37 4.71
N PHE A 70 4.17 -0.14 3.52
CA PHE A 70 3.78 -0.90 2.33
C PHE A 70 4.06 -2.39 2.49
N ASN A 71 5.23 -2.74 3.04
CA ASN A 71 5.57 -4.13 3.35
C ASN A 71 4.57 -4.75 4.34
N GLU A 72 4.17 -4.00 5.37
CA GLU A 72 3.19 -4.47 6.35
C GLU A 72 1.82 -4.70 5.73
N LEU A 73 1.33 -3.81 4.87
CA LEU A 73 0.09 -4.00 4.12
C LEU A 73 0.14 -5.25 3.25
N ILE A 74 1.18 -5.39 2.44
CA ILE A 74 1.35 -6.57 1.58
C ILE A 74 1.36 -7.84 2.43
N TYR A 75 2.14 -7.86 3.51
CA TYR A 75 2.26 -9.03 4.38
C TYR A 75 0.94 -9.46 5.02
N LYS A 76 0.09 -8.49 5.40
CA LYS A 76 -1.17 -8.75 6.12
C LYS A 76 -2.35 -9.09 5.21
N PHE A 77 -2.38 -8.52 4.01
CA PHE A 77 -3.52 -8.66 3.12
C PHE A 77 -3.34 -9.75 2.06
N ILE A 78 -2.11 -9.97 1.59
CA ILE A 78 -1.89 -10.80 0.43
C ILE A 78 -1.74 -12.28 0.81
N PRO A 79 -2.50 -13.18 0.18
CA PRO A 79 -2.32 -14.61 0.36
C PRO A 79 -0.93 -15.06 -0.05
N ARG A 80 -0.43 -16.10 0.62
CA ARG A 80 0.87 -16.64 0.27
C ARG A 80 0.80 -17.54 -0.96
N ASN A 81 1.86 -17.50 -1.77
CA ASN A 81 2.04 -18.32 -2.96
C ASN A 81 0.97 -18.10 -4.04
N GLU A 82 0.33 -16.94 -4.04
CA GLU A 82 -0.59 -16.51 -5.09
C GLU A 82 0.05 -15.39 -5.90
N PRO A 83 0.35 -15.58 -7.18
CA PRO A 83 0.93 -14.55 -8.04
C PRO A 83 -0.06 -13.38 -8.22
N LEU A 84 0.42 -12.17 -7.98
CA LEU A 84 -0.29 -10.93 -8.24
C LEU A 84 0.66 -9.96 -8.98
N PRO A 85 0.86 -10.13 -10.30
CA PRO A 85 1.81 -9.32 -11.06
C PRO A 85 1.51 -7.84 -11.05
N SER A 86 0.22 -7.45 -11.01
CA SER A 86 -0.20 -6.06 -10.89
C SER A 86 0.23 -5.44 -9.56
N LEU A 87 0.09 -6.16 -8.45
CA LEU A 87 0.57 -5.72 -7.13
C LEU A 87 2.10 -5.62 -7.09
N PHE A 88 2.80 -6.59 -7.67
CA PHE A 88 4.27 -6.54 -7.78
C PHE A 88 4.71 -5.27 -8.53
N SER A 89 4.09 -4.99 -9.67
CA SER A 89 4.33 -3.79 -10.46
C SER A 89 3.98 -2.50 -9.70
N LEU A 90 2.85 -2.49 -8.97
CA LEU A 90 2.43 -1.38 -8.12
C LEU A 90 3.49 -1.07 -7.06
N TYR A 91 3.95 -2.09 -6.33
CA TYR A 91 4.95 -1.95 -5.29
C TYR A 91 6.29 -1.44 -5.85
N LYS A 92 6.79 -2.07 -6.93
CA LYS A 92 8.02 -1.67 -7.62
C LYS A 92 7.96 -0.21 -8.11
N ASN A 93 6.85 0.20 -8.73
CA ASN A 93 6.66 1.56 -9.21
C ASN A 93 6.66 2.58 -8.06
N HIS A 94 6.09 2.23 -6.90
CA HIS A 94 6.10 3.12 -5.73
C HIS A 94 7.48 3.19 -5.08
N LEU A 95 8.27 2.10 -5.05
CA LEU A 95 9.67 2.17 -4.64
C LEU A 95 10.49 3.09 -5.55
N SER A 96 10.29 3.01 -6.86
CA SER A 96 10.92 3.92 -7.82
C SER A 96 10.49 5.37 -7.60
N TYR A 97 9.20 5.61 -7.38
CA TYR A 97 8.64 6.93 -7.11
C TYR A 97 9.21 7.55 -5.82
N MET A 98 9.36 6.77 -4.75
CA MET A 98 10.03 7.18 -3.52
C MET A 98 11.54 7.43 -3.75
N ASN A 99 12.16 6.61 -4.58
CA ASN A 99 13.60 6.72 -4.84
C ASN A 99 13.98 8.00 -5.59
N ASP A 100 13.05 8.60 -6.32
CA ASP A 100 13.25 9.93 -6.96
C ASP A 100 13.43 11.05 -5.92
N GLY A 101 12.92 10.88 -4.70
CA GLY A 101 13.15 11.80 -3.57
C GLY A 101 12.46 13.16 -3.69
N LYS A 102 11.49 13.32 -4.60
CA LYS A 102 10.86 14.59 -4.95
C LYS A 102 9.43 14.76 -4.47
N HIS A 103 8.91 13.76 -3.79
CA HIS A 103 7.49 13.68 -3.49
C HIS A 103 7.21 13.77 -2.00
N GLU A 104 6.11 14.43 -1.66
CA GLU A 104 5.63 14.51 -0.29
C GLU A 104 5.18 13.14 0.23
N SER A 105 5.52 12.81 1.47
CA SER A 105 5.18 11.55 2.13
C SER A 105 3.68 11.23 2.04
N TRP A 106 2.81 12.21 2.32
CA TRP A 106 1.37 12.03 2.27
C TRP A 106 0.86 11.60 0.88
N LEU A 107 1.47 12.12 -0.18
CA LEU A 107 1.09 11.82 -1.57
C LEU A 107 1.50 10.38 -1.94
N ILE A 108 2.70 9.98 -1.52
CA ILE A 108 3.22 8.61 -1.70
C ILE A 108 2.26 7.61 -1.02
N LEU A 109 1.93 7.87 0.25
CA LEU A 109 1.04 7.03 1.03
C LEU A 109 -0.36 6.94 0.42
N LEU A 110 -0.98 8.07 0.11
CA LEU A 110 -2.33 8.12 -0.45
C LEU A 110 -2.43 7.39 -1.79
N ARG A 111 -1.44 7.58 -2.68
CA ARG A 111 -1.40 6.89 -3.97
C ARG A 111 -1.26 5.39 -3.81
N PHE A 112 -0.35 4.94 -2.94
CA PHE A 112 -0.19 3.51 -2.69
C PHE A 112 -1.45 2.90 -2.10
N GLU A 113 -1.99 3.48 -1.04
CA GLU A 113 -3.22 3.04 -0.37
C GLU A 113 -4.40 2.91 -1.34
N PHE A 114 -4.60 3.91 -2.19
CA PHE A 114 -5.68 3.92 -3.20
C PHE A 114 -5.55 2.77 -4.19
N PHE A 115 -4.38 2.60 -4.80
CA PHE A 115 -4.16 1.54 -5.77
C PHE A 115 -4.08 0.16 -5.13
N PHE A 116 -3.53 0.05 -3.92
CA PHE A 116 -3.49 -1.18 -3.16
C PHE A 116 -4.90 -1.71 -2.86
N LEU A 117 -5.81 -0.84 -2.41
CA LEU A 117 -7.21 -1.21 -2.21
C LEU A 117 -7.83 -1.78 -3.48
N LYS A 118 -7.54 -1.19 -4.63
CA LYS A 118 -8.00 -1.70 -5.93
C LYS A 118 -7.43 -3.09 -6.23
N GLU A 119 -6.13 -3.31 -5.98
CA GLU A 119 -5.47 -4.60 -6.24
C GLU A 119 -6.02 -5.74 -5.38
N ILE A 120 -6.43 -5.45 -4.14
CA ILE A 120 -7.09 -6.44 -3.28
C ILE A 120 -8.59 -6.56 -3.54
N GLY A 121 -9.09 -6.01 -4.65
CA GLY A 121 -10.47 -6.11 -5.08
C GLY A 121 -11.42 -5.10 -4.42
N TYR A 122 -10.89 -4.15 -3.64
CA TYR A 122 -11.69 -3.16 -2.94
C TYR A 122 -11.74 -1.85 -3.73
N GLN A 123 -12.81 -1.66 -4.48
CA GLN A 123 -12.98 -0.44 -5.27
C GLN A 123 -13.66 0.67 -4.45
N LEU A 124 -13.03 1.85 -4.42
CA LEU A 124 -13.56 3.01 -3.70
C LEU A 124 -14.75 3.67 -4.43
N ASN A 125 -14.94 3.35 -5.70
CA ASN A 125 -15.89 4.03 -6.60
C ASN A 125 -17.25 3.38 -6.62
N HIS A 126 -17.82 2.82 -5.59
CA HIS A 126 -18.98 2.05 -5.88
C HIS A 126 -20.18 2.10 -5.07
N ALA A 127 -21.06 1.61 -5.55
CA ALA A 127 -22.34 1.17 -5.87
C ALA A 127 -23.42 2.29 -5.83
N TYR A 128 -23.23 3.36 -5.07
CA TYR A 128 -24.19 4.48 -5.00
C TYR A 128 -23.83 5.69 -5.89
N LEU A 129 -22.61 5.69 -6.45
CA LEU A 129 -22.15 6.76 -7.35
C LEU A 129 -22.18 6.36 -8.83
N GLU A 130 -22.60 5.16 -9.19
CA GLU A 130 -22.66 4.73 -10.60
C GLU A 130 -23.56 5.59 -11.48
N ASN A 131 -24.51 6.31 -10.87
CA ASN A 131 -25.41 7.24 -11.55
C ASN A 131 -25.32 8.68 -11.02
N TYR A 132 -24.44 8.98 -10.08
CA TYR A 132 -24.33 10.32 -9.49
C TYR A 132 -22.93 10.87 -9.67
N THR A 133 -22.85 11.97 -10.40
CA THR A 133 -21.67 12.84 -10.38
C THR A 133 -21.49 13.38 -8.97
N VAL A 134 -20.27 13.23 -8.42
CA VAL A 134 -19.93 13.80 -7.11
C VAL A 134 -20.18 15.31 -7.12
N ASN A 135 -21.08 15.81 -6.28
CA ASN A 135 -21.31 17.24 -6.15
C ASN A 135 -20.17 17.87 -5.35
N PRO A 136 -19.35 18.78 -5.94
CA PRO A 136 -18.17 19.35 -5.25
C PRO A 136 -18.51 20.17 -4.01
N ASN A 137 -19.76 20.64 -3.88
CA ASN A 137 -20.20 21.60 -2.85
C ASN A 137 -20.80 20.94 -1.59
N ILE A 138 -20.91 19.62 -1.56
CA ILE A 138 -21.44 18.90 -0.40
C ILE A 138 -20.36 18.06 0.26
N LEU A 139 -20.63 17.63 1.50
CA LEU A 139 -19.76 16.74 2.26
C LEU A 139 -20.17 15.29 2.05
N TYR A 140 -19.20 14.40 2.02
CA TYR A 140 -19.38 12.96 1.93
C TYR A 140 -18.69 12.27 3.11
N PHE A 141 -19.24 11.15 3.54
CA PHE A 141 -18.61 10.22 4.49
C PHE A 141 -18.59 8.82 3.90
N TYR A 142 -17.71 8.00 4.43
CA TYR A 142 -17.60 6.61 4.00
C TYR A 142 -18.32 5.69 5.00
N GLU A 143 -19.19 4.83 4.48
CA GLU A 143 -19.87 3.77 5.23
C GLU A 143 -19.44 2.39 4.69
N TYR A 144 -19.00 1.52 5.61
CA TYR A 144 -18.55 0.19 5.23
C TYR A 144 -19.69 -0.63 4.58
N GLY A 145 -19.39 -1.30 3.47
CA GLY A 145 -20.36 -2.07 2.69
C GLY A 145 -21.28 -1.23 1.80
N SER A 146 -21.37 0.10 2.02
CA SER A 146 -22.23 1.00 1.25
C SER A 146 -21.45 2.05 0.45
N GLY A 147 -20.15 2.25 0.73
CA GLY A 147 -19.33 3.24 0.03
C GLY A 147 -19.54 4.68 0.51
N PHE A 148 -19.27 5.65 -0.36
CA PHE A 148 -19.44 7.08 -0.04
C PHE A 148 -20.90 7.51 -0.12
N LYS A 149 -21.35 8.23 0.91
CA LYS A 149 -22.70 8.82 1.04
C LYS A 149 -22.63 10.31 1.32
N GLU A 150 -23.67 11.03 0.89
CA GLU A 150 -23.84 12.45 1.23
C GLU A 150 -24.06 12.61 2.73
N ALA A 151 -23.36 13.57 3.34
CA ALA A 151 -23.45 13.90 4.76
C ALA A 151 -24.61 14.87 5.03
N LYS A 152 -25.85 14.47 4.70
CA LYS A 152 -27.06 15.26 5.00
C LYS A 152 -27.43 15.09 6.48
N ASN A 153 -27.53 16.19 7.23
CA ASN A 153 -28.02 16.20 8.63
C ASN A 153 -27.23 15.31 9.61
N ILE A 154 -25.92 15.17 9.42
CA ILE A 154 -25.07 14.43 10.34
C ILE A 154 -24.70 15.31 11.52
N ASN A 155 -25.36 15.13 12.66
CA ASN A 155 -25.05 15.78 13.95
C ASN A 155 -24.01 15.00 14.78
N ASN A 156 -23.28 14.06 14.18
CA ASN A 156 -22.30 13.22 14.89
C ASN A 156 -20.88 13.68 14.58
N ASN A 157 -20.23 14.33 15.53
CA ASN A 157 -18.86 14.85 15.43
C ASN A 157 -17.79 13.75 15.24
N ASN A 158 -18.15 12.48 15.39
CA ASN A 158 -17.22 11.36 15.22
C ASN A 158 -17.16 10.83 13.79
N ILE A 159 -17.96 11.37 12.87
CA ILE A 159 -17.97 10.94 11.47
C ILE A 159 -16.97 11.80 10.68
N ILE A 160 -15.98 11.14 10.10
CA ILE A 160 -14.99 11.80 9.24
C ILE A 160 -15.65 12.09 7.90
N THR A 161 -15.64 13.35 7.49
CA THR A 161 -16.20 13.80 6.20
C THR A 161 -15.12 14.40 5.32
N ILE A 162 -15.32 14.33 4.01
CA ILE A 162 -14.53 15.05 3.00
C ILE A 162 -15.45 15.81 2.05
N SER A 163 -14.95 16.91 1.49
CA SER A 163 -15.71 17.65 0.48
C SER A 163 -15.84 16.84 -0.82
N GLY A 164 -16.94 17.05 -1.55
CA GLY A 164 -17.14 16.43 -2.85
C GLY A 164 -16.02 16.77 -3.84
N LYS A 165 -15.43 17.97 -3.73
CA LYS A 165 -14.24 18.32 -4.51
C LYS A 165 -13.05 17.39 -4.23
N CYS A 166 -12.76 17.11 -2.97
CA CYS A 166 -11.69 16.17 -2.59
C CYS A 166 -12.04 14.74 -3.00
N LEU A 167 -13.29 14.31 -2.82
CA LEU A 167 -13.74 13.00 -3.26
C LEU A 167 -13.63 12.84 -4.77
N GLY A 168 -14.08 13.81 -5.54
CA GLY A 168 -13.95 13.81 -7.02
C GLY A 168 -12.49 13.70 -7.46
N ASN A 169 -11.61 14.52 -6.88
CA ASN A 169 -10.16 14.46 -7.15
C ASN A 169 -9.55 13.10 -6.79
N LEU A 170 -9.98 12.48 -5.70
CA LEU A 170 -9.53 11.15 -5.29
C LEU A 170 -9.94 10.08 -6.31
N LEU A 171 -11.22 10.06 -6.69
CA LEU A 171 -11.77 9.09 -7.64
C LEU A 171 -11.19 9.25 -9.05
N GLU A 172 -10.94 10.48 -9.49
CA GLU A 172 -10.30 10.81 -10.75
C GLU A 172 -8.75 10.66 -10.70
N LYS A 173 -8.19 10.25 -9.56
CA LYS A 173 -6.74 10.08 -9.36
C LYS A 173 -5.93 11.38 -9.49
N LYS A 174 -6.58 12.52 -9.30
CA LYS A 174 -5.96 13.85 -9.25
C LYS A 174 -5.41 14.16 -7.86
N PHE A 175 -4.56 13.27 -7.34
CA PHE A 175 -4.10 13.31 -5.94
C PHE A 175 -3.46 14.64 -5.54
N ASN A 176 -2.70 15.27 -6.43
CA ASN A 176 -2.07 16.58 -6.17
C ASN A 176 -3.07 17.73 -6.01
N GLN A 177 -4.34 17.53 -6.34
CA GLN A 177 -5.41 18.53 -6.20
C GLN A 177 -6.26 18.31 -4.94
N ILE A 178 -5.91 17.33 -4.11
CA ILE A 178 -6.60 17.06 -2.84
C ILE A 178 -6.14 18.11 -1.83
N ILE A 179 -7.08 18.94 -1.35
CA ILE A 179 -6.82 20.02 -0.40
C ILE A 179 -6.90 19.50 1.04
N ASP A 180 -7.93 18.69 1.35
CA ASP A 180 -8.12 18.09 2.67
C ASP A 180 -7.43 16.73 2.76
N ILE A 181 -6.11 16.78 2.83
CA ILE A 181 -5.24 15.59 2.89
C ILE A 181 -5.54 14.79 4.17
N LYS A 182 -5.68 15.47 5.30
CA LYS A 182 -5.87 14.85 6.61
C LYS A 182 -7.12 13.95 6.63
N ASN A 183 -8.28 14.50 6.31
CA ASN A 183 -9.52 13.73 6.34
C ASN A 183 -9.57 12.68 5.23
N THR A 184 -9.02 12.96 4.05
CA THR A 184 -8.92 11.98 2.96
C THR A 184 -8.11 10.76 3.42
N ARG A 185 -6.95 10.95 4.03
CA ARG A 185 -6.13 9.86 4.54
C ARG A 185 -6.79 9.13 5.72
N LEU A 186 -7.46 9.86 6.63
CA LEU A 186 -8.19 9.23 7.73
C LEU A 186 -9.31 8.31 7.23
N ILE A 187 -10.02 8.69 6.17
CA ILE A 187 -11.04 7.83 5.55
C ILE A 187 -10.40 6.59 4.96
N ILE A 188 -9.33 6.72 4.18
CA ILE A 188 -8.61 5.59 3.59
C ILE A 188 -8.09 4.63 4.68
N LYS A 189 -7.45 5.17 5.73
CA LYS A 189 -7.01 4.38 6.89
C LYS A 189 -8.16 3.63 7.56
N LYS A 190 -9.33 4.29 7.73
CA LYS A 190 -10.52 3.65 8.27
C LYS A 190 -11.00 2.49 7.40
N ILE A 191 -11.01 2.67 6.08
CA ILE A 191 -11.38 1.62 5.12
C ILE A 191 -10.42 0.42 5.26
N ILE A 192 -9.12 0.67 5.21
CA ILE A 192 -8.10 -0.39 5.35
C ILE A 192 -8.27 -1.12 6.68
N LYS A 193 -8.48 -0.40 7.80
CA LYS A 193 -8.69 -1.00 9.11
C LYS A 193 -9.95 -1.87 9.16
N GLN A 194 -11.03 -1.44 8.54
CA GLN A 194 -12.29 -2.21 8.48
C GLN A 194 -12.14 -3.50 7.66
N ILE A 195 -11.37 -3.47 6.56
CA ILE A 195 -11.10 -4.66 5.74
C ILE A 195 -10.19 -5.64 6.49
N LEU A 196 -9.22 -5.15 7.26
CA LEU A 196 -8.32 -5.97 8.07
C LEU A 196 -9.03 -6.68 9.24
N GLY A 197 -10.16 -6.15 9.70
CA GLY A 197 -10.81 -6.60 10.92
C GLY A 197 -9.93 -6.38 12.15
N ASP A 198 -9.71 -7.46 12.93
CA ASP A 198 -8.94 -7.39 14.19
C ASP A 198 -7.42 -7.33 14.01
N LYS A 199 -6.91 -7.35 12.77
CA LYS A 199 -5.46 -7.27 12.53
C LYS A 199 -4.99 -5.83 12.66
N ASP A 200 -4.06 -5.60 13.57
CA ASP A 200 -3.46 -4.28 13.80
C ASP A 200 -2.39 -3.93 12.77
N ILE A 201 -2.28 -2.64 12.41
CA ILE A 201 -1.22 -2.12 11.56
C ILE A 201 -0.29 -1.29 12.45
N LYS A 202 0.85 -1.87 12.80
CA LYS A 202 1.83 -1.25 13.72
C LYS A 202 2.43 0.06 13.18
N SER A 203 2.61 0.14 11.86
CA SER A 203 3.17 1.33 11.22
C SER A 203 2.22 2.54 11.25
N TYR A 204 0.92 2.38 11.53
CA TYR A 204 0.01 3.52 11.68
C TYR A 204 0.39 4.44 12.84
N ASP A 205 0.86 3.87 13.96
CA ASP A 205 1.24 4.64 15.15
C ASP A 205 2.46 5.55 14.90
N ILE A 206 3.24 5.21 13.87
CA ILE A 206 4.47 5.91 13.52
C ILE A 206 4.24 6.92 12.38
N LEU A 207 3.25 6.67 11.50
CA LEU A 207 2.92 7.50 10.33
C LEU A 207 1.75 8.47 10.58
N SER A 208 1.29 8.59 11.83
CA SER A 208 0.18 9.48 12.23
C SER A 208 0.63 10.94 12.41
#